data_e879c77f5b79fb44f8f72ed5c7d61488
#
_entry.id   e879c77f5b79fb44f8f72ed5c7d61488
#
_cell.length_a   1.000
_cell.length_b   1.000
_cell.length_c   1.000
_cell.angle_alpha   90.00
_cell.angle_beta   90.00
_cell.angle_gamma   90.00
#
_symmetry.space_group_name_H-M   'P 1'
#
loop_
_entity.id
_entity.type
_entity.pdbx_description
1 polymer ?
#
loop_
_entity_poly.entity_id
_entity_poly.type
_entity_poly.pdbx_seq_one_letter_code
_entity_poly.pdbx_strand_id
1 'polypeptide(L)'
;MGFLKRTFYFILLLFIVLVTGQCSSQNSAELVLAGDEYSKKGNYGKSFDAFLKATELDPKNVDALYRLGGIYNYQKKYDKAAQSFKNVIKLDPTHFNARYSLGFTYEQLGKPELAKIEFDRYHSLKKRFESLITKD
;
A
#
# COMPACT_ATOMS: atom_id res chain seq x y z
N MET A 1 -36.82 42.48 -3.56
CA MET A 1 -37.02 41.05 -3.90
C MET A 1 -35.82 40.40 -4.57
N GLY A 2 -34.85 41.10 -5.15
CA GLY A 2 -33.68 40.51 -5.82
C GLY A 2 -32.55 40.03 -4.88
N PHE A 3 -32.41 40.68 -3.73
CA PHE A 3 -31.29 40.40 -2.81
C PHE A 3 -31.46 39.04 -2.07
N LEU A 4 -32.69 38.72 -1.64
CA LEU A 4 -32.99 37.44 -0.97
C LEU A 4 -32.82 36.23 -1.91
N LYS A 5 -33.15 36.37 -3.19
CA LYS A 5 -32.95 35.28 -4.17
C LYS A 5 -31.47 35.03 -4.44
N ARG A 6 -30.65 36.08 -4.51
CA ARG A 6 -29.17 35.93 -4.71
C ARG A 6 -28.50 35.27 -3.52
N THR A 7 -28.86 35.64 -2.30
CA THR A 7 -28.31 35.00 -1.09
C THR A 7 -28.74 33.54 -0.98
N PHE A 8 -29.97 33.20 -1.36
CA PHE A 8 -30.48 31.84 -1.37
C PHE A 8 -29.71 30.95 -2.39
N TYR A 9 -29.45 31.47 -3.60
CA TYR A 9 -28.65 30.77 -4.61
C TYR A 9 -27.19 30.59 -4.17
N PHE A 10 -26.58 31.56 -3.49
CA PHE A 10 -25.23 31.43 -2.94
C PHE A 10 -25.15 30.37 -1.83
N ILE A 11 -26.15 30.35 -0.94
CA ILE A 11 -26.22 29.32 0.12
C ILE A 11 -26.47 27.94 -0.48
N LEU A 12 -27.35 27.84 -1.50
CA LEU A 12 -27.62 26.59 -2.20
C LEU A 12 -26.38 26.07 -2.95
N LEU A 13 -25.63 26.96 -3.63
CA LEU A 13 -24.37 26.63 -4.29
C LEU A 13 -23.27 26.20 -3.29
N LEU A 14 -23.17 26.90 -2.15
CA LEU A 14 -22.26 26.48 -1.06
C LEU A 14 -22.67 25.13 -0.47
N PHE A 15 -23.96 24.86 -0.33
CA PHE A 15 -24.45 23.57 0.16
C PHE A 15 -24.20 22.43 -0.85
N ILE A 16 -24.37 22.71 -2.15
CA ILE A 16 -24.07 21.75 -3.23
C ILE A 16 -22.56 21.46 -3.25
N VAL A 17 -21.69 22.47 -3.11
CA VAL A 17 -20.24 22.29 -3.05
C VAL A 17 -19.82 21.51 -1.79
N LEU A 18 -20.48 21.73 -0.65
CA LEU A 18 -20.24 20.97 0.58
C LEU A 18 -20.73 19.53 0.48
N VAL A 19 -21.88 19.28 -0.18
CA VAL A 19 -22.43 17.93 -0.36
C VAL A 19 -21.69 17.15 -1.45
N THR A 20 -21.21 17.80 -2.51
CA THR A 20 -20.39 17.14 -3.54
C THR A 20 -18.92 16.96 -3.11
N GLY A 21 -18.45 17.76 -2.15
CA GLY A 21 -17.13 17.57 -1.51
C GLY A 21 -17.11 16.43 -0.50
N GLN A 22 -18.25 15.90 -0.09
CA GLN A 22 -18.42 14.70 0.74
C GLN A 22 -18.70 13.42 -0.07
N CYS A 23 -18.50 13.41 -1.40
CA CYS A 23 -18.14 12.18 -2.07
C CYS A 23 -16.85 11.73 -1.39
N SER A 24 -16.97 10.79 -0.45
CA SER A 24 -15.89 10.21 0.31
C SER A 24 -14.71 9.98 -0.64
N SER A 25 -13.73 10.87 -0.63
CA SER A 25 -12.44 10.54 -1.18
C SER A 25 -11.96 9.40 -0.29
N GLN A 26 -12.28 8.16 -0.68
CA GLN A 26 -11.67 6.99 -0.07
C GLN A 26 -10.18 7.30 -0.07
N ASN A 27 -9.62 7.53 1.10
CA ASN A 27 -8.20 7.77 1.17
C ASN A 27 -7.48 6.42 0.93
N SER A 28 -6.23 6.49 0.52
CA SER A 28 -5.42 5.30 0.23
C SER A 28 -5.40 4.32 1.41
N ALA A 29 -5.38 4.81 2.66
CA ALA A 29 -5.38 3.97 3.86
C ALA A 29 -6.69 3.18 4.04
N GLU A 30 -7.86 3.78 3.78
CA GLU A 30 -9.14 3.08 3.82
C GLU A 30 -9.22 1.95 2.78
N LEU A 31 -8.65 2.18 1.59
CA LEU A 31 -8.57 1.15 0.55
C LEU A 31 -7.65 0.00 0.95
N VAL A 32 -6.56 0.27 1.67
CA VAL A 32 -5.70 -0.79 2.24
C VAL A 32 -6.48 -1.64 3.23
N LEU A 33 -7.22 -1.02 4.17
CA LEU A 33 -8.06 -1.74 5.11
C LEU A 33 -9.13 -2.60 4.41
N ALA A 34 -9.80 -2.04 3.41
CA ALA A 34 -10.78 -2.78 2.61
C ALA A 34 -10.14 -3.96 1.86
N GLY A 35 -8.95 -3.77 1.30
CA GLY A 35 -8.17 -4.80 0.64
C GLY A 35 -7.80 -5.95 1.59
N ASP A 36 -7.36 -5.62 2.82
CA ASP A 36 -7.06 -6.61 3.85
C ASP A 36 -8.31 -7.41 4.27
N GLU A 37 -9.47 -6.76 4.38
CA GLU A 37 -10.73 -7.43 4.64
C GLU A 37 -11.13 -8.40 3.52
N TYR A 38 -10.99 -7.98 2.26
CA TYR A 38 -11.24 -8.87 1.12
C TYR A 38 -10.28 -10.06 1.11
N SER A 39 -9.01 -9.86 1.45
CA SER A 39 -8.03 -10.95 1.58
C SER A 39 -8.43 -11.95 2.65
N LYS A 40 -8.85 -11.50 3.83
CA LYS A 40 -9.33 -12.36 4.93
C LYS A 40 -10.54 -13.18 4.53
N LYS A 41 -11.39 -12.65 3.66
CA LYS A 41 -12.58 -13.35 3.11
C LYS A 41 -12.26 -14.23 1.91
N GLY A 42 -10.98 -14.36 1.52
CA GLY A 42 -10.55 -15.14 0.35
C GLY A 42 -10.87 -14.48 -1.00
N ASN A 43 -11.34 -13.24 -0.99
CA ASN A 43 -11.68 -12.52 -2.22
C ASN A 43 -10.46 -11.75 -2.76
N TYR A 44 -9.49 -12.50 -3.28
CA TYR A 44 -8.21 -11.95 -3.73
C TYR A 44 -8.33 -11.00 -4.93
N GLY A 45 -9.37 -11.17 -5.78
CA GLY A 45 -9.64 -10.23 -6.88
C GLY A 45 -9.97 -8.84 -6.37
N LYS A 46 -10.96 -8.72 -5.48
CA LYS A 46 -11.34 -7.43 -4.88
C LYS A 46 -10.23 -6.84 -4.00
N SER A 47 -9.47 -7.70 -3.33
CA SER A 47 -8.29 -7.27 -2.56
C SER A 47 -7.25 -6.63 -3.46
N PHE A 48 -6.94 -7.25 -4.59
CA PHE A 48 -6.02 -6.71 -5.60
C PHE A 48 -6.48 -5.33 -6.11
N ASP A 49 -7.76 -5.22 -6.50
CA ASP A 49 -8.33 -3.97 -7.02
C ASP A 49 -8.27 -2.84 -5.97
N ALA A 50 -8.53 -3.17 -4.70
CA ALA A 50 -8.46 -2.20 -3.61
C ALA A 50 -7.02 -1.70 -3.38
N PHE A 51 -6.03 -2.59 -3.35
CA PHE A 51 -4.63 -2.18 -3.19
C PHE A 51 -4.10 -1.44 -4.41
N LEU A 52 -4.51 -1.83 -5.62
CA LEU A 52 -4.15 -1.11 -6.85
C LEU A 52 -4.67 0.33 -6.79
N LYS A 53 -5.95 0.51 -6.48
CA LYS A 53 -6.55 1.83 -6.33
C LYS A 53 -5.90 2.64 -5.20
N ALA A 54 -5.49 1.98 -4.10
CA ALA A 54 -4.75 2.64 -3.03
C ALA A 54 -3.41 3.21 -3.53
N THR A 55 -2.67 2.49 -4.39
CA THR A 55 -1.41 2.98 -4.98
C THR A 55 -1.62 4.01 -6.08
N GLU A 56 -2.77 4.02 -6.75
CA GLU A 56 -3.14 5.08 -7.71
C GLU A 56 -3.42 6.39 -6.98
N LEU A 57 -4.10 6.34 -5.82
CA LEU A 57 -4.37 7.52 -4.99
C LEU A 57 -3.14 8.03 -4.26
N ASP A 58 -2.31 7.12 -3.75
CA ASP A 58 -1.05 7.44 -3.09
C ASP A 58 0.06 6.47 -3.53
N PRO A 59 0.85 6.84 -4.53
CA PRO A 59 1.97 6.03 -5.03
C PRO A 59 3.08 5.79 -3.99
N LYS A 60 3.05 6.48 -2.84
CA LYS A 60 4.00 6.31 -1.74
C LYS A 60 3.41 5.53 -0.56
N ASN A 61 2.20 5.01 -0.68
CA ASN A 61 1.61 4.16 0.35
C ASN A 61 2.38 2.84 0.44
N VAL A 62 3.25 2.75 1.45
CA VAL A 62 4.13 1.60 1.70
C VAL A 62 3.34 0.31 1.90
N ASP A 63 2.24 0.38 2.67
CA ASP A 63 1.39 -0.78 2.94
C ASP A 63 0.72 -1.31 1.67
N ALA A 64 0.14 -0.43 0.86
CA ALA A 64 -0.49 -0.81 -0.40
C ALA A 64 0.52 -1.46 -1.36
N LEU A 65 1.71 -0.87 -1.50
CA LEU A 65 2.78 -1.43 -2.34
C LEU A 65 3.24 -2.79 -1.84
N TYR A 66 3.40 -2.95 -0.52
CA TYR A 66 3.79 -4.23 0.08
C TYR A 66 2.74 -5.32 -0.17
N ARG A 67 1.46 -4.99 0.04
CA ARG A 67 0.34 -5.92 -0.21
C ARG A 67 0.24 -6.32 -1.68
N LEU A 68 0.37 -5.38 -2.61
CA LEU A 68 0.42 -5.69 -4.05
C LEU A 68 1.58 -6.62 -4.39
N GLY A 69 2.76 -6.37 -3.85
CA GLY A 69 3.91 -7.26 -4.02
C GLY A 69 3.61 -8.69 -3.61
N GLY A 70 2.94 -8.87 -2.47
CA GLY A 70 2.48 -10.18 -2.00
C GLY A 70 1.51 -10.86 -2.96
N ILE A 71 0.51 -10.12 -3.47
CA ILE A 71 -0.44 -10.67 -4.43
C ILE A 71 0.25 -11.02 -5.76
N TYR A 72 1.18 -10.19 -6.24
CA TYR A 72 1.96 -10.51 -7.43
C TYR A 72 2.80 -11.78 -7.26
N ASN A 73 3.42 -12.00 -6.09
CA ASN A 73 4.11 -13.25 -5.78
C ASN A 73 3.15 -14.46 -5.83
N TYR A 74 1.99 -14.33 -5.19
CA TYR A 74 0.96 -15.38 -5.23
C TYR A 74 0.53 -15.71 -6.67
N GLN A 75 0.39 -14.68 -7.52
CA GLN A 75 0.08 -14.83 -8.94
C GLN A 75 1.29 -15.26 -9.79
N LYS A 76 2.44 -15.53 -9.20
CA LYS A 76 3.72 -15.85 -9.88
C LYS A 76 4.19 -14.77 -10.85
N LYS A 77 3.74 -13.53 -10.66
CA LYS A 77 4.18 -12.34 -11.41
C LYS A 77 5.40 -11.73 -10.74
N TYR A 78 6.48 -12.49 -10.69
CA TYR A 78 7.64 -12.20 -9.84
C TYR A 78 8.34 -10.89 -10.17
N ASP A 79 8.41 -10.48 -11.45
CA ASP A 79 8.99 -9.18 -11.81
C ASP A 79 8.19 -8.01 -11.23
N LYS A 80 6.86 -8.08 -11.27
CA LYS A 80 5.99 -7.06 -10.66
C LYS A 80 6.10 -7.07 -9.14
N ALA A 81 6.19 -8.25 -8.53
CA ALA A 81 6.41 -8.39 -7.10
C ALA A 81 7.74 -7.76 -6.67
N ALA A 82 8.84 -8.08 -7.38
CA ALA A 82 10.14 -7.49 -7.11
C ALA A 82 10.13 -5.96 -7.23
N GLN A 83 9.45 -5.41 -8.24
CA GLN A 83 9.33 -3.96 -8.39
C GLN A 83 8.56 -3.33 -7.22
N SER A 84 7.45 -3.93 -6.80
CA SER A 84 6.66 -3.45 -5.65
C SER A 84 7.50 -3.45 -4.37
N PHE A 85 8.19 -4.54 -4.05
CA PHE A 85 9.04 -4.60 -2.85
C PHE A 85 10.25 -3.66 -2.91
N LYS A 86 10.84 -3.45 -4.08
CA LYS A 86 11.90 -2.43 -4.25
C LYS A 86 11.37 -1.03 -3.96
N ASN A 87 10.15 -0.70 -4.40
CA ASN A 87 9.53 0.58 -4.11
C ASN A 87 9.27 0.74 -2.60
N VAL A 88 8.78 -0.30 -1.92
CA VAL A 88 8.65 -0.33 -0.45
C VAL A 88 9.99 -0.02 0.21
N ILE A 89 11.06 -0.74 -0.15
CA ILE A 89 12.40 -0.57 0.45
C ILE A 89 12.99 0.82 0.15
N LYS A 90 12.67 1.41 -0.99
CA LYS A 90 13.08 2.77 -1.34
C LYS A 90 12.40 3.82 -0.46
N LEU A 91 11.12 3.61 -0.13
CA LEU A 91 10.32 4.50 0.71
C LEU A 91 10.61 4.28 2.20
N ASP A 92 10.73 3.03 2.61
CA ASP A 92 11.09 2.61 3.95
C ASP A 92 12.28 1.61 3.91
N PRO A 93 13.52 2.10 4.03
CA PRO A 93 14.71 1.25 4.04
C PRO A 93 14.76 0.26 5.21
N THR A 94 13.97 0.49 6.26
CA THR A 94 13.91 -0.35 7.47
C THR A 94 12.86 -1.45 7.41
N HIS A 95 12.06 -1.50 6.36
CA HIS A 95 11.01 -2.49 6.16
C HIS A 95 11.58 -3.89 5.91
N PHE A 96 11.99 -4.57 6.98
CA PHE A 96 12.67 -5.87 6.87
C PHE A 96 11.80 -6.96 6.23
N ASN A 97 10.47 -6.96 6.43
CA ASN A 97 9.59 -7.93 5.77
C ASN A 97 9.58 -7.77 4.25
N ALA A 98 9.69 -6.55 3.72
CA ALA A 98 9.79 -6.33 2.27
C ALA A 98 11.12 -6.90 1.71
N ARG A 99 12.22 -6.81 2.48
CA ARG A 99 13.49 -7.43 2.09
C ARG A 99 13.40 -8.95 2.04
N TYR A 100 12.77 -9.56 3.05
CA TYR A 100 12.52 -11.01 3.03
C TYR A 100 11.70 -11.42 1.80
N SER A 101 10.59 -10.69 1.55
CA SER A 101 9.73 -10.96 0.41
C SER A 101 10.43 -10.75 -0.93
N LEU A 102 11.32 -9.75 -1.03
CA LEU A 102 12.13 -9.51 -2.23
C LEU A 102 13.17 -10.63 -2.41
N GLY A 103 13.81 -11.09 -1.34
CA GLY A 103 14.73 -12.23 -1.37
C GLY A 103 14.03 -13.48 -1.92
N PHE A 104 12.87 -13.83 -1.36
CA PHE A 104 12.03 -14.92 -1.87
C PHE A 104 11.69 -14.74 -3.36
N THR A 105 11.29 -13.51 -3.74
CA THR A 105 10.96 -13.21 -5.14
C THR A 105 12.17 -13.42 -6.07
N TYR A 106 13.37 -13.05 -5.62
CA TYR A 106 14.60 -13.28 -6.39
C TYR A 106 14.95 -14.77 -6.52
N GLU A 107 14.69 -15.60 -5.51
CA GLU A 107 14.83 -17.06 -5.65
C GLU A 107 13.90 -17.58 -6.75
N GLN A 108 12.64 -17.14 -6.76
CA GLN A 108 11.67 -17.56 -7.80
C GLN A 108 12.06 -17.07 -9.21
N LEU A 109 12.82 -15.97 -9.30
CA LEU A 109 13.37 -15.45 -10.56
C LEU A 109 14.72 -16.10 -10.95
N GLY A 110 15.22 -17.09 -10.18
CA GLY A 110 16.49 -17.72 -10.42
C GLY A 110 17.70 -16.79 -10.22
N LYS A 111 17.60 -15.85 -9.27
CA LYS A 111 18.64 -14.85 -8.94
C LYS A 111 19.14 -15.05 -7.50
N PRO A 112 19.81 -16.18 -7.19
CA PRO A 112 20.15 -16.56 -5.82
C PRO A 112 21.10 -15.58 -5.13
N GLU A 113 22.01 -14.94 -5.86
CA GLU A 113 22.95 -13.96 -5.27
C GLU A 113 22.21 -12.71 -4.78
N LEU A 114 21.22 -12.23 -5.55
CA LEU A 114 20.37 -11.10 -5.13
C LEU A 114 19.48 -11.50 -3.97
N ALA A 115 18.95 -12.72 -3.97
CA ALA A 115 18.16 -13.26 -2.88
C ALA A 115 18.96 -13.27 -1.58
N LYS A 116 20.19 -13.79 -1.62
CA LYS A 116 21.10 -13.84 -0.47
C LYS A 116 21.36 -12.44 0.10
N ILE A 117 21.62 -11.45 -0.74
CA ILE A 117 21.84 -10.06 -0.31
C ILE A 117 20.62 -9.53 0.47
N GLU A 118 19.42 -9.77 -0.03
CA GLU A 118 18.21 -9.26 0.65
C GLU A 118 17.88 -10.03 1.94
N PHE A 119 18.15 -11.33 2.00
CA PHE A 119 18.04 -12.11 3.24
C PHE A 119 19.07 -11.67 4.30
N ASP A 120 20.33 -11.43 3.92
CA ASP A 120 21.34 -10.93 4.85
C ASP A 120 20.93 -9.55 5.44
N ARG A 121 20.36 -8.66 4.60
CA ARG A 121 19.82 -7.37 5.04
C ARG A 121 18.60 -7.53 5.95
N TYR A 122 17.70 -8.47 5.62
CA TYR A 122 16.56 -8.80 6.48
C TYR A 122 17.03 -9.23 7.87
N HIS A 123 17.96 -10.18 7.97
CA HIS A 123 18.46 -10.66 9.25
C HIS A 123 19.14 -9.57 10.06
N SER A 124 19.92 -8.71 9.42
CA SER A 124 20.60 -7.59 10.07
C SER A 124 19.61 -6.58 10.65
N LEU A 125 18.57 -6.18 9.89
CA LEU A 125 17.55 -5.26 10.34
C LEU A 125 16.69 -5.86 11.43
N LYS A 126 16.27 -7.11 11.29
CA LYS A 126 15.47 -7.83 12.28
C LYS A 126 16.20 -7.93 13.62
N LYS A 127 17.49 -8.33 13.60
CA LYS A 127 18.32 -8.39 14.81
C LYS A 127 18.42 -7.02 15.50
N ARG A 128 18.63 -5.96 14.71
CA ARG A 128 18.67 -4.59 15.23
C ARG A 128 17.34 -4.19 15.87
N PHE A 129 16.22 -4.49 15.23
CA PHE A 129 14.89 -4.21 15.77
C PHE A 129 14.66 -4.95 17.09
N GLU A 130 14.94 -6.26 17.13
CA GLU A 130 14.82 -7.08 18.33
C GLU A 130 15.69 -6.54 19.50
N SER A 131 16.92 -6.07 19.18
CA SER A 131 17.80 -5.50 20.21
C SER A 131 17.31 -4.17 20.80
N LEU A 132 16.42 -3.46 20.10
CA LEU A 132 15.83 -2.21 20.59
C LEU A 132 14.65 -2.48 21.54
N ILE A 133 13.83 -3.50 21.24
CA ILE A 133 12.65 -3.83 22.05
C ILE A 133 12.98 -4.66 23.30
N THR A 134 14.16 -5.28 23.36
CA THR A 134 14.58 -6.10 24.53
C THR A 134 15.42 -5.30 25.54
N LYS A 135 15.62 -4.00 25.32
CA LYS A 135 16.38 -3.12 26.22
C LYS A 135 15.53 -2.44 27.29
N ASP A 136 14.22 -2.62 27.24
CA ASP A 136 13.26 -2.17 28.26
C ASP A 136 12.89 -3.36 29.17
#